data_ee83c4a4e6feed0bbff67eae5d6d31d6
#
_entry.id   ee83c4a4e6feed0bbff67eae5d6d31d6
#
_cell.length_a   1.000
_cell.length_b   1.000
_cell.length_c   1.000
_cell.angle_alpha   90.00
_cell.angle_beta   90.00
_cell.angle_gamma   90.00
#
_symmetry.space_group_name_H-M   'P 1'
#
loop_
_entity.id
_entity.type
_entity.pdbx_description
1 polymer ?
#
loop_
_entity_poly.entity_id
_entity_poly.type
_entity_poly.pdbx_seq_one_letter_code
_entity_poly.pdbx_strand_id
1 'polypeptide(L)'
;MKEILEYTSYRQYIADYYADKKASSAFTWQTFATEAGFSSRVYLKYVSEGRFNLSDSATARVADAMRLVDYEREYFTEMVKFDHAKTDDEKKAAFNKMLAIADAHKAKILEGDAFRFFESWKNPVIRELAPSMPGAKPLALAHACRPEITAAEVSDVLNFLVKGGFLKKDDDGNYVQTDKSLTTGRMEVTPLAVRTMHRQMGELALEAIEGVAQDKRNFSGVTFGITKNGYDEIVQEIADCRKRVIAIARKNAATDEVYRLNMQLFPLTQKQDLKK
;
A
#
# COMPACT_ATOMS: atom_id res chain seq x y z
N MET A 1 -13.69 -15.05 -7.47
CA MET A 1 -13.91 -15.24 -6.01
C MET A 1 -13.32 -14.03 -5.27
N LYS A 2 -13.86 -13.62 -4.10
CA LYS A 2 -13.29 -12.55 -3.25
C LYS A 2 -12.03 -13.04 -2.52
N GLU A 3 -11.24 -12.11 -1.98
CA GLU A 3 -10.12 -12.47 -1.09
C GLU A 3 -10.63 -13.06 0.23
N ILE A 4 -9.86 -13.99 0.83
CA ILE A 4 -10.28 -14.69 2.05
C ILE A 4 -10.56 -13.74 3.21
N LEU A 5 -9.83 -12.63 3.29
CA LEU A 5 -9.99 -11.61 4.35
C LEU A 5 -11.34 -10.87 4.30
N GLU A 6 -12.11 -11.04 3.24
CA GLU A 6 -13.46 -10.47 3.09
C GLU A 6 -14.57 -11.40 3.61
N TYR A 7 -14.22 -12.62 4.03
CA TYR A 7 -15.16 -13.60 4.54
C TYR A 7 -15.12 -13.66 6.07
N THR A 8 -16.28 -13.82 6.67
CA THR A 8 -16.43 -14.14 8.10
C THR A 8 -16.94 -15.56 8.33
N SER A 9 -17.34 -16.27 7.26
CA SER A 9 -17.83 -17.64 7.30
C SER A 9 -16.97 -18.54 6.44
N TYR A 10 -16.32 -19.52 7.06
CA TYR A 10 -15.55 -20.53 6.35
C TYR A 10 -16.42 -21.39 5.42
N ARG A 11 -17.70 -21.57 5.75
CA ARG A 11 -18.66 -22.33 4.93
C ARG A 11 -18.96 -21.63 3.63
N GLN A 12 -19.19 -20.32 3.69
CA GLN A 12 -19.38 -19.49 2.50
C GLN A 12 -18.10 -19.47 1.66
N TYR A 13 -16.93 -19.37 2.28
CA TYR A 13 -15.66 -19.41 1.57
C TYR A 13 -15.46 -20.73 0.82
N ILE A 14 -15.75 -21.89 1.44
CA ILE A 14 -15.70 -23.21 0.79
C ILE A 14 -16.69 -23.28 -0.38
N ALA A 15 -17.91 -22.76 -0.22
CA ALA A 15 -18.92 -22.76 -1.27
C ALA A 15 -18.49 -21.92 -2.49
N ASP A 16 -17.97 -20.72 -2.24
CA ASP A 16 -17.51 -19.80 -3.27
C ASP A 16 -16.25 -20.32 -3.98
N TYR A 17 -15.31 -20.91 -3.24
CA TYR A 17 -14.15 -21.60 -3.83
C TYR A 17 -14.58 -22.72 -4.78
N TYR A 18 -15.51 -23.55 -4.34
CA TYR A 18 -16.06 -24.61 -5.21
C TYR A 18 -16.74 -24.03 -6.46
N ALA A 19 -17.56 -22.99 -6.32
CA ALA A 19 -18.24 -22.36 -7.44
C ALA A 19 -17.26 -21.75 -8.45
N ASP A 20 -16.22 -21.08 -7.98
CA ASP A 20 -15.17 -20.48 -8.80
C ASP A 20 -14.39 -21.53 -9.59
N LYS A 21 -13.94 -22.60 -8.93
CA LYS A 21 -13.25 -23.72 -9.58
C LYS A 21 -14.13 -24.45 -10.58
N LYS A 22 -15.39 -24.67 -10.25
CA LYS A 22 -16.35 -25.31 -11.15
C LYS A 22 -16.64 -24.47 -12.40
N ALA A 23 -16.64 -23.15 -12.29
CA ALA A 23 -16.87 -22.26 -13.43
C ALA A 23 -15.71 -22.30 -14.44
N SER A 24 -14.48 -22.58 -14.00
CA SER A 24 -13.27 -22.58 -14.83
C SER A 24 -12.76 -23.98 -15.21
N SER A 25 -13.36 -25.06 -14.67
CA SER A 25 -12.87 -26.42 -14.88
C SER A 25 -13.97 -27.49 -14.62
N ALA A 26 -13.65 -28.75 -14.89
CA ALA A 26 -14.51 -29.91 -14.54
C ALA A 26 -14.42 -30.27 -13.03
N PHE A 27 -14.25 -29.29 -12.15
CA PHE A 27 -14.12 -29.51 -10.73
C PHE A 27 -15.45 -29.94 -10.10
N THR A 28 -15.41 -30.98 -9.28
CA THR A 28 -16.57 -31.54 -8.61
C THR A 28 -16.36 -31.61 -7.10
N TRP A 29 -17.45 -31.75 -6.32
CA TRP A 29 -17.35 -32.01 -4.88
C TRP A 29 -16.57 -33.28 -4.56
N GLN A 30 -16.61 -34.28 -5.45
CA GLN A 30 -15.80 -35.48 -5.33
C GLN A 30 -14.32 -35.17 -5.51
N THR A 31 -13.95 -34.39 -6.52
CA THR A 31 -12.58 -33.97 -6.77
C THR A 31 -12.04 -33.20 -5.54
N PHE A 32 -12.82 -32.25 -5.06
CA PHE A 32 -12.44 -31.46 -3.88
C PHE A 32 -12.26 -32.32 -2.63
N ALA A 33 -13.17 -33.24 -2.37
CA ALA A 33 -13.06 -34.18 -1.24
C ALA A 33 -11.83 -35.08 -1.37
N THR A 34 -11.52 -35.57 -2.57
CA THR A 34 -10.33 -36.40 -2.82
C THR A 34 -9.05 -35.62 -2.61
N GLU A 35 -8.95 -34.40 -3.13
CA GLU A 35 -7.79 -33.52 -2.93
C GLU A 35 -7.57 -33.20 -1.45
N ALA A 36 -8.64 -33.05 -0.67
CA ALA A 36 -8.59 -32.86 0.77
C ALA A 36 -8.43 -34.16 1.57
N GLY A 37 -8.28 -35.32 0.90
CA GLY A 37 -8.05 -36.62 1.54
C GLY A 37 -9.28 -37.18 2.29
N PHE A 38 -10.49 -36.85 1.87
CA PHE A 38 -11.73 -37.40 2.42
C PHE A 38 -12.26 -38.56 1.56
N SER A 39 -12.70 -39.64 2.20
CA SER A 39 -13.34 -40.78 1.55
C SER A 39 -14.77 -40.47 1.11
N SER A 40 -15.46 -39.61 1.83
CA SER A 40 -16.83 -39.20 1.50
C SER A 40 -16.86 -38.10 0.44
N ARG A 41 -17.42 -38.42 -0.73
CA ARG A 41 -17.54 -37.52 -1.91
C ARG A 41 -18.36 -36.26 -1.65
N VAL A 42 -19.27 -36.30 -0.68
CA VAL A 42 -20.21 -35.23 -0.37
C VAL A 42 -19.91 -34.51 0.95
N TYR A 43 -18.84 -34.90 1.66
CA TYR A 43 -18.54 -34.36 2.96
C TYR A 43 -18.37 -32.82 2.94
N LEU A 44 -17.54 -32.29 2.04
CA LEU A 44 -17.30 -30.85 1.94
C LEU A 44 -18.55 -30.07 1.47
N LYS A 45 -19.41 -30.69 0.67
CA LYS A 45 -20.71 -30.11 0.34
C LYS A 45 -21.56 -29.95 1.60
N TYR A 46 -21.65 -30.98 2.43
CA TYR A 46 -22.42 -30.92 3.67
C TYR A 46 -21.80 -29.97 4.69
N VAL A 47 -20.49 -29.81 4.70
CA VAL A 47 -19.82 -28.77 5.50
C VAL A 47 -20.23 -27.38 5.04
N SER A 48 -20.20 -27.10 3.74
CA SER A 48 -20.61 -25.79 3.21
C SER A 48 -22.09 -25.49 3.43
N GLU A 49 -22.94 -26.52 3.49
CA GLU A 49 -24.38 -26.42 3.79
C GLU A 49 -24.68 -26.35 5.30
N GLY A 50 -23.66 -26.40 6.18
CA GLY A 50 -23.84 -26.34 7.62
C GLY A 50 -24.29 -27.64 8.31
N ARG A 51 -24.32 -28.76 7.57
CA ARG A 51 -24.74 -30.08 8.11
C ARG A 51 -23.66 -30.78 8.89
N PHE A 52 -22.37 -30.49 8.58
CA PHE A 52 -21.20 -31.03 9.25
C PHE A 52 -20.24 -29.90 9.62
N ASN A 53 -19.43 -30.18 10.64
CA ASN A 53 -18.34 -29.30 11.08
C ASN A 53 -16.99 -29.84 10.65
N LEU A 54 -16.01 -28.97 10.48
CA LEU A 54 -14.61 -29.34 10.29
C LEU A 54 -13.96 -29.60 11.66
N SER A 55 -13.31 -30.74 11.84
CA SER A 55 -12.35 -30.90 12.93
C SER A 55 -11.06 -30.12 12.63
N ASP A 56 -10.18 -29.94 13.63
CA ASP A 56 -8.88 -29.25 13.41
C ASP A 56 -8.05 -29.92 12.30
N SER A 57 -8.00 -31.27 12.30
CA SER A 57 -7.29 -32.02 11.27
C SER A 57 -7.95 -31.89 9.89
N ALA A 58 -9.28 -31.82 9.84
CA ALA A 58 -10.03 -31.58 8.60
C ALA A 58 -9.82 -30.15 8.08
N THR A 59 -9.76 -29.16 8.99
CA THR A 59 -9.47 -27.76 8.65
C THR A 59 -8.13 -27.62 7.94
N ALA A 60 -7.08 -28.25 8.47
CA ALA A 60 -5.76 -28.23 7.84
C ALA A 60 -5.77 -28.84 6.43
N ARG A 61 -6.40 -30.02 6.27
CA ARG A 61 -6.49 -30.70 4.96
C ARG A 61 -7.31 -29.91 3.93
N VAL A 62 -8.38 -29.24 4.35
CA VAL A 62 -9.19 -28.38 3.47
C VAL A 62 -8.39 -27.16 3.05
N ALA A 63 -7.66 -26.54 3.96
CA ALA A 63 -6.76 -25.43 3.66
C ALA A 63 -5.69 -25.83 2.64
N ASP A 64 -5.09 -27.03 2.79
CA ASP A 64 -4.13 -27.60 1.83
C ASP A 64 -4.74 -27.81 0.44
N ALA A 65 -5.92 -28.41 0.37
CA ALA A 65 -6.64 -28.65 -0.89
C ALA A 65 -7.02 -27.33 -1.59
N MET A 66 -7.32 -26.28 -0.84
CA MET A 66 -7.56 -24.95 -1.37
C MET A 66 -6.26 -24.16 -1.66
N ARG A 67 -5.09 -24.75 -1.35
CA ARG A 67 -3.76 -24.15 -1.53
C ARG A 67 -3.59 -22.82 -0.79
N LEU A 68 -4.22 -22.70 0.37
CA LEU A 68 -4.07 -21.53 1.22
C LEU A 68 -2.66 -21.51 1.82
N VAL A 69 -2.02 -20.36 1.80
CA VAL A 69 -0.65 -20.17 2.30
C VAL A 69 -0.62 -19.19 3.46
N ASP A 70 0.35 -19.37 4.35
CA ASP A 70 0.66 -18.45 5.44
C ASP A 70 -0.57 -17.85 6.15
N TYR A 71 -0.79 -16.54 6.01
CA TYR A 71 -1.87 -15.82 6.66
C TYR A 71 -3.28 -16.26 6.21
N GLU A 72 -3.43 -16.76 4.98
CA GLU A 72 -4.74 -17.25 4.48
C GLU A 72 -5.16 -18.51 5.24
N ARG A 73 -4.19 -19.41 5.49
CA ARG A 73 -4.39 -20.63 6.29
C ARG A 73 -4.73 -20.29 7.73
N GLU A 74 -4.02 -19.32 8.32
CA GLU A 74 -4.27 -18.88 9.68
C GLU A 74 -5.67 -18.25 9.79
N TYR A 75 -6.03 -17.36 8.85
CA TYR A 75 -7.34 -16.72 8.80
C TYR A 75 -8.47 -17.73 8.63
N PHE A 76 -8.31 -18.71 7.73
CA PHE A 76 -9.28 -19.81 7.55
C PHE A 76 -9.49 -20.60 8.84
N THR A 77 -8.41 -20.90 9.54
CA THR A 77 -8.47 -21.62 10.82
C THR A 77 -9.24 -20.82 11.88
N GLU A 78 -9.01 -19.52 11.97
CA GLU A 78 -9.74 -18.67 12.93
C GLU A 78 -11.21 -18.49 12.52
N MET A 79 -11.57 -18.47 11.23
CA MET A 79 -12.98 -18.52 10.79
C MET A 79 -13.68 -19.82 11.25
N VAL A 80 -13.00 -20.97 11.18
CA VAL A 80 -13.56 -22.23 11.67
C VAL A 80 -13.78 -22.18 13.19
N LYS A 81 -12.80 -21.69 13.95
CA LYS A 81 -12.94 -21.49 15.41
C LYS A 81 -14.06 -20.53 15.76
N PHE A 82 -14.19 -19.42 15.03
CA PHE A 82 -15.25 -18.45 15.20
C PHE A 82 -16.65 -19.06 15.06
N ASP A 83 -16.83 -19.91 14.03
CA ASP A 83 -18.11 -20.59 13.77
C ASP A 83 -18.40 -21.68 14.83
N HIS A 84 -17.38 -22.35 15.35
CA HIS A 84 -17.52 -23.45 16.30
C HIS A 84 -17.52 -23.01 17.77
N ALA A 85 -17.22 -21.74 18.05
CA ALA A 85 -17.16 -21.19 19.40
C ALA A 85 -18.47 -21.40 20.14
N LYS A 86 -18.38 -21.94 21.36
CA LYS A 86 -19.53 -22.25 22.24
C LYS A 86 -19.83 -21.13 23.21
N THR A 87 -18.86 -20.26 23.45
CA THR A 87 -18.99 -19.12 24.36
C THR A 87 -18.73 -17.81 23.60
N ASP A 88 -19.29 -16.72 24.10
CA ASP A 88 -19.06 -15.39 23.53
C ASP A 88 -17.57 -14.97 23.62
N ASP A 89 -16.87 -15.41 24.68
CA ASP A 89 -15.44 -15.13 24.85
C ASP A 89 -14.58 -15.85 23.79
N GLU A 90 -14.85 -17.12 23.52
CA GLU A 90 -14.19 -17.87 22.46
C GLU A 90 -14.45 -17.23 21.08
N LYS A 91 -15.69 -16.85 20.84
CA LYS A 91 -16.11 -16.20 19.61
C LYS A 91 -15.40 -14.87 19.40
N LYS A 92 -15.36 -14.05 20.44
CA LYS A 92 -14.65 -12.76 20.44
C LYS A 92 -13.15 -12.93 20.26
N ALA A 93 -12.54 -13.94 20.90
CA ALA A 93 -11.11 -14.23 20.75
C ALA A 93 -10.76 -14.61 19.31
N ALA A 94 -11.51 -15.52 18.68
CA ALA A 94 -11.31 -15.90 17.29
C ALA A 94 -11.51 -14.72 16.33
N PHE A 95 -12.56 -13.92 16.54
CA PHE A 95 -12.81 -12.73 15.73
C PHE A 95 -11.71 -11.68 15.84
N ASN A 96 -11.20 -11.42 17.04
CA ASN A 96 -10.08 -10.50 17.24
C ASN A 96 -8.80 -10.97 16.52
N LYS A 97 -8.54 -12.28 16.48
CA LYS A 97 -7.43 -12.82 15.70
C LYS A 97 -7.64 -12.66 14.20
N MET A 98 -8.84 -12.90 13.69
CA MET A 98 -9.17 -12.62 12.29
C MET A 98 -8.91 -11.15 11.93
N LEU A 99 -9.31 -10.22 12.79
CA LEU A 99 -9.04 -8.78 12.59
C LEU A 99 -7.54 -8.49 12.61
N ALA A 100 -6.79 -9.04 13.56
CA ALA A 100 -5.34 -8.85 13.66
C ALA A 100 -4.60 -9.37 12.42
N ILE A 101 -4.99 -10.55 11.88
CA ILE A 101 -4.42 -11.08 10.64
C ILE A 101 -4.75 -10.17 9.45
N ALA A 102 -6.00 -9.73 9.34
CA ALA A 102 -6.42 -8.84 8.26
C ALA A 102 -5.68 -7.49 8.32
N ASP A 103 -5.53 -6.91 9.49
CA ASP A 103 -4.82 -5.63 9.68
C ASP A 103 -3.33 -5.77 9.42
N ALA A 104 -2.69 -6.86 9.89
CA ALA A 104 -1.30 -7.14 9.61
C ALA A 104 -1.04 -7.36 8.11
N HIS A 105 -1.96 -8.04 7.41
CA HIS A 105 -1.85 -8.24 5.97
C HIS A 105 -2.04 -6.93 5.20
N LYS A 106 -3.01 -6.10 5.57
CA LYS A 106 -3.18 -4.74 5.01
C LYS A 106 -1.95 -3.87 5.26
N ALA A 107 -1.35 -3.94 6.45
CA ALA A 107 -0.11 -3.24 6.76
C ALA A 107 1.05 -3.71 5.86
N LYS A 108 1.22 -5.03 5.65
CA LYS A 108 2.25 -5.57 4.74
C LYS A 108 2.06 -5.13 3.29
N ILE A 109 0.82 -5.11 2.79
CA ILE A 109 0.51 -4.60 1.45
C ILE A 109 0.83 -3.10 1.38
N LEU A 110 0.44 -2.34 2.40
CA LEU A 110 0.74 -0.91 2.49
C LEU A 110 2.24 -0.62 2.54
N GLU A 111 3.02 -1.46 3.23
CA GLU A 111 4.48 -1.36 3.25
C GLU A 111 5.11 -1.64 1.89
N GLY A 112 4.65 -2.68 1.18
CA GLY A 112 5.10 -3.01 -0.17
C GLY A 112 4.77 -1.93 -1.19
N ASP A 113 3.54 -1.41 -1.15
CA ASP A 113 3.10 -0.29 -2.00
C ASP A 113 3.83 1.00 -1.64
N ALA A 114 4.08 1.26 -0.34
CA ALA A 114 4.85 2.40 0.11
C ALA A 114 6.31 2.31 -0.35
N PHE A 115 6.92 1.13 -0.25
CA PHE A 115 8.25 0.89 -0.79
C PHE A 115 8.31 1.23 -2.28
N ARG A 116 7.43 0.63 -3.10
CA ARG A 116 7.36 0.90 -4.55
C ARG A 116 7.05 2.35 -4.86
N PHE A 117 6.19 3.00 -4.08
CA PHE A 117 5.87 4.42 -4.26
C PHE A 117 7.12 5.30 -4.12
N PHE A 118 8.00 4.99 -3.16
CA PHE A 118 9.22 5.76 -2.91
C PHE A 118 10.44 5.28 -3.70
N GLU A 119 10.34 4.20 -4.49
CA GLU A 119 11.43 3.77 -5.38
C GLU A 119 11.68 4.73 -6.54
N SER A 120 10.67 5.47 -6.98
CA SER A 120 10.77 6.35 -8.13
C SER A 120 10.12 7.69 -7.91
N TRP A 121 10.84 8.76 -8.23
CA TRP A 121 10.33 10.13 -8.22
C TRP A 121 9.11 10.32 -9.12
N LYS A 122 8.93 9.48 -10.15
CA LYS A 122 7.81 9.53 -11.10
C LYS A 122 6.47 9.26 -10.40
N ASN A 123 6.44 8.36 -9.42
CA ASN A 123 5.21 7.98 -8.74
C ASN A 123 4.50 9.17 -8.07
N PRO A 124 5.13 9.93 -7.16
CA PRO A 124 4.47 11.10 -6.58
C PRO A 124 4.17 12.20 -7.62
N VAL A 125 5.01 12.39 -8.63
CA VAL A 125 4.79 13.40 -9.66
C VAL A 125 3.56 13.05 -10.51
N ILE A 126 3.46 11.84 -11.03
CA ILE A 126 2.30 11.40 -11.84
C ILE A 126 1.02 11.35 -10.99
N ARG A 127 1.11 11.02 -9.69
CA ARG A 127 -0.03 11.05 -8.78
C ARG A 127 -0.64 12.45 -8.67
N GLU A 128 0.17 13.49 -8.66
CA GLU A 128 -0.31 14.88 -8.62
C GLU A 128 -0.70 15.42 -10.02
N LEU A 129 0.05 15.02 -11.06
CA LEU A 129 -0.11 15.53 -12.42
C LEU A 129 -1.35 14.94 -13.13
N ALA A 130 -1.62 13.63 -13.01
CA ALA A 130 -2.68 12.99 -13.76
C ALA A 130 -4.09 13.58 -13.49
N PRO A 131 -4.46 13.92 -12.23
CA PRO A 131 -5.73 14.59 -11.95
C PRO A 131 -5.82 16.02 -12.49
N SER A 132 -4.70 16.72 -12.63
CA SER A 132 -4.69 18.10 -13.16
C SER A 132 -4.81 18.16 -14.69
N MET A 133 -4.70 17.01 -15.37
CA MET A 133 -4.80 16.89 -16.83
C MET A 133 -5.91 15.89 -17.23
N PRO A 134 -7.20 16.17 -16.99
CA PRO A 134 -8.29 15.25 -17.30
C PRO A 134 -8.28 14.85 -18.78
N GLY A 135 -8.47 13.54 -19.06
CA GLY A 135 -8.46 13.01 -20.42
C GLY A 135 -7.10 12.93 -21.12
N ALA A 136 -6.02 13.40 -20.47
CA ALA A 136 -4.69 13.35 -21.06
C ALA A 136 -4.21 11.91 -21.28
N LYS A 137 -3.66 11.67 -22.47
CA LYS A 137 -2.99 10.41 -22.79
C LYS A 137 -1.61 10.33 -22.12
N PRO A 138 -1.06 9.13 -21.88
CA PRO A 138 0.25 8.96 -21.24
C PRO A 138 1.38 9.78 -21.87
N LEU A 139 1.37 9.99 -23.19
CA LEU A 139 2.36 10.80 -23.87
C LEU A 139 2.30 12.28 -23.45
N ALA A 140 1.11 12.84 -23.29
CA ALA A 140 0.94 14.23 -22.84
C ALA A 140 1.44 14.43 -21.40
N LEU A 141 1.16 13.47 -20.52
CA LEU A 141 1.69 13.45 -19.14
C LEU A 141 3.21 13.31 -19.13
N ALA A 142 3.78 12.52 -20.04
CA ALA A 142 5.21 12.32 -20.19
C ALA A 142 5.94 13.62 -20.52
N HIS A 143 5.44 14.37 -21.52
CA HIS A 143 5.98 15.68 -21.91
C HIS A 143 5.82 16.76 -20.83
N ALA A 144 4.85 16.63 -19.94
CA ALA A 144 4.66 17.56 -18.82
C ALA A 144 5.62 17.32 -17.65
N CYS A 145 6.32 16.19 -17.62
CA CYS A 145 7.31 15.87 -16.58
C CYS A 145 8.65 16.58 -16.83
N ARG A 146 9.37 16.88 -15.74
CA ARG A 146 10.77 17.36 -15.79
C ARG A 146 11.64 16.50 -14.84
N PRO A 147 12.66 15.79 -15.39
CA PRO A 147 12.89 15.56 -16.83
C PRO A 147 11.73 14.84 -17.50
N GLU A 148 11.64 15.00 -18.83
CA GLU A 148 10.66 14.28 -19.64
C GLU A 148 10.92 12.76 -19.54
N ILE A 149 9.82 11.99 -19.49
CA ILE A 149 9.83 10.54 -19.40
C ILE A 149 9.08 9.93 -20.59
N THR A 150 9.08 8.61 -20.74
CA THR A 150 8.37 7.94 -21.82
C THR A 150 6.89 7.70 -21.49
N ALA A 151 6.05 7.61 -22.53
CA ALA A 151 4.64 7.25 -22.37
C ALA A 151 4.46 5.84 -21.75
N ALA A 152 5.40 4.93 -21.99
CA ALA A 152 5.39 3.59 -21.37
C ALA A 152 5.59 3.69 -19.85
N GLU A 153 6.58 4.47 -19.40
CA GLU A 153 6.83 4.69 -17.97
C GLU A 153 5.62 5.34 -17.28
N VAL A 154 4.99 6.32 -17.92
CA VAL A 154 3.74 6.92 -17.39
C VAL A 154 2.65 5.86 -17.26
N SER A 155 2.46 4.99 -18.27
CA SER A 155 1.45 3.93 -18.23
C SER A 155 1.71 2.94 -17.09
N ASP A 156 2.97 2.55 -16.87
CA ASP A 156 3.37 1.66 -15.78
C ASP A 156 3.12 2.30 -14.40
N VAL A 157 3.45 3.59 -14.26
CA VAL A 157 3.19 4.35 -13.03
C VAL A 157 1.69 4.48 -12.77
N LEU A 158 0.88 4.84 -13.78
CA LEU A 158 -0.57 4.94 -13.63
C LEU A 158 -1.20 3.61 -13.22
N ASN A 159 -0.79 2.51 -13.85
CA ASN A 159 -1.25 1.17 -13.49
C ASN A 159 -0.89 0.82 -12.04
N PHE A 160 0.34 1.11 -11.63
CA PHE A 160 0.77 0.94 -10.25
C PHE A 160 -0.06 1.78 -9.28
N LEU A 161 -0.25 3.08 -9.57
CA LEU A 161 -0.98 4.00 -8.69
C LEU A 161 -2.46 3.61 -8.54
N VAL A 162 -3.10 3.14 -9.61
CA VAL A 162 -4.49 2.66 -9.56
C VAL A 162 -4.58 1.34 -8.79
N LYS A 163 -3.73 0.36 -9.10
CA LYS A 163 -3.70 -0.93 -8.42
C LYS A 163 -3.39 -0.78 -6.92
N GLY A 164 -2.46 0.11 -6.57
CA GLY A 164 -2.10 0.42 -5.20
C GLY A 164 -3.12 1.32 -4.47
N GLY A 165 -4.19 1.76 -5.13
CA GLY A 165 -5.24 2.61 -4.54
C GLY A 165 -4.80 4.04 -4.24
N PHE A 166 -3.75 4.56 -4.88
CA PHE A 166 -3.32 5.97 -4.78
C PHE A 166 -4.08 6.89 -5.73
N LEU A 167 -4.55 6.33 -6.83
CA LEU A 167 -5.45 6.95 -7.79
C LEU A 167 -6.64 6.03 -8.03
N LYS A 168 -7.76 6.60 -8.44
CA LYS A 168 -8.91 5.88 -9.01
C LYS A 168 -9.35 6.57 -10.29
N LYS A 169 -10.12 5.88 -11.13
CA LYS A 169 -10.82 6.51 -12.25
C LYS A 169 -12.22 6.91 -11.82
N ASP A 170 -12.65 8.09 -12.23
CA ASP A 170 -14.04 8.52 -12.13
C ASP A 170 -14.91 7.90 -13.26
N ASP A 171 -16.18 8.25 -13.29
CA ASP A 171 -17.15 7.74 -14.28
C ASP A 171 -16.81 8.17 -15.72
N ASP A 172 -16.11 9.28 -15.90
CA ASP A 172 -15.61 9.79 -17.18
C ASP A 172 -14.25 9.19 -17.58
N GLY A 173 -13.67 8.34 -16.72
CA GLY A 173 -12.38 7.70 -16.94
C GLY A 173 -11.16 8.55 -16.58
N ASN A 174 -11.36 9.74 -15.98
CA ASN A 174 -10.27 10.59 -15.52
C ASN A 174 -9.67 10.07 -14.21
N TYR A 175 -8.40 10.39 -13.98
CA TYR A 175 -7.73 10.04 -12.75
C TYR A 175 -8.07 11.03 -11.64
N VAL A 176 -8.46 10.52 -10.48
CA VAL A 176 -8.69 11.31 -9.26
C VAL A 176 -7.90 10.71 -8.10
N GLN A 177 -7.41 11.58 -7.23
CA GLN A 177 -6.68 11.14 -6.03
C GLN A 177 -7.61 10.47 -5.04
N THR A 178 -7.07 9.49 -4.33
CA THR A 178 -7.70 8.91 -3.15
C THR A 178 -7.15 9.56 -1.88
N ASP A 179 -7.80 9.33 -0.73
CA ASP A 179 -7.32 9.78 0.58
C ASP A 179 -6.00 9.10 1.01
N LYS A 180 -5.56 8.08 0.27
CA LYS A 180 -4.30 7.39 0.52
C LYS A 180 -3.12 8.29 0.15
N SER A 181 -2.67 9.11 1.10
CA SER A 181 -1.47 9.92 0.96
C SER A 181 -0.31 9.33 1.75
N LEU A 182 0.85 9.19 1.09
CA LEU A 182 2.07 8.74 1.73
C LEU A 182 2.99 9.94 1.97
N THR A 183 3.37 10.16 3.22
CA THR A 183 4.45 11.10 3.58
C THR A 183 5.62 10.31 4.17
N THR A 184 6.84 10.74 3.88
CA THR A 184 8.06 10.12 4.44
C THR A 184 8.19 10.31 5.96
N GLY A 185 7.23 10.96 6.63
CA GLY A 185 7.37 11.44 7.99
C GLY A 185 6.82 10.54 9.10
N ARG A 186 6.11 9.45 8.81
CA ARG A 186 5.49 8.59 9.84
C ARG A 186 5.35 7.11 9.50
N MET A 187 5.78 6.68 8.32
CA MET A 187 5.80 5.27 8.00
C MET A 187 7.20 4.72 8.25
N GLU A 188 7.28 3.56 8.84
CA GLU A 188 8.44 2.67 8.78
C GLU A 188 8.61 2.13 7.36
N VAL A 189 8.63 3.06 6.39
CA VAL A 189 9.03 2.73 5.02
C VAL A 189 10.48 2.28 5.10
N THR A 190 10.80 1.17 4.51
CA THR A 190 12.14 0.60 4.50
C THR A 190 13.15 1.73 4.25
N PRO A 191 14.14 1.94 5.13
CA PRO A 191 15.09 3.06 5.06
C PRO A 191 15.74 3.22 3.66
N LEU A 192 15.79 2.12 2.90
CA LEU A 192 16.33 2.07 1.55
C LEU A 192 15.47 2.86 0.53
N ALA A 193 14.15 2.68 0.52
CA ALA A 193 13.26 3.38 -0.42
C ALA A 193 13.24 4.88 -0.16
N VAL A 194 13.17 5.28 1.11
CA VAL A 194 13.25 6.69 1.51
C VAL A 194 14.58 7.31 1.10
N ARG A 195 15.69 6.59 1.27
CA ARG A 195 17.01 7.03 0.85
C ARG A 195 17.10 7.19 -0.67
N THR A 196 16.56 6.24 -1.43
CA THR A 196 16.50 6.29 -2.90
C THR A 196 15.70 7.50 -3.37
N MET A 197 14.52 7.74 -2.79
CA MET A 197 13.71 8.92 -3.09
C MET A 197 14.45 10.24 -2.80
N HIS A 198 15.07 10.36 -1.61
CA HIS A 198 15.82 11.57 -1.27
C HIS A 198 17.00 11.82 -2.21
N ARG A 199 17.68 10.77 -2.67
CA ARG A 199 18.75 10.89 -3.66
C ARG A 199 18.21 11.42 -4.99
N GLN A 200 17.20 10.77 -5.57
CA GLN A 200 16.59 11.18 -6.83
C GLN A 200 16.07 12.63 -6.76
N MET A 201 15.37 12.98 -5.68
CA MET A 201 14.87 14.34 -5.49
C MET A 201 15.97 15.37 -5.26
N GLY A 202 17.11 14.96 -4.74
CA GLY A 202 18.32 15.80 -4.64
C GLY A 202 18.95 16.03 -6.01
N GLU A 203 19.08 14.99 -6.82
CA GLU A 203 19.57 15.06 -8.21
C GLU A 203 18.70 15.98 -9.07
N LEU A 204 17.39 15.81 -9.01
CA LEU A 204 16.43 16.72 -9.69
C LEU A 204 16.53 18.17 -9.21
N ALA A 205 16.80 18.39 -7.93
CA ALA A 205 17.02 19.74 -7.42
C ALA A 205 18.30 20.37 -7.99
N LEU A 206 19.40 19.60 -8.15
CA LEU A 206 20.61 20.08 -8.77
C LEU A 206 20.38 20.45 -10.25
N GLU A 207 19.68 19.60 -11.00
CA GLU A 207 19.31 19.90 -12.39
C GLU A 207 18.42 21.16 -12.51
N ALA A 208 17.52 21.37 -11.54
CA ALA A 208 16.63 22.53 -11.51
C ALA A 208 17.38 23.86 -11.30
N ILE A 209 18.60 23.85 -10.73
CA ILE A 209 19.41 25.06 -10.57
C ILE A 209 19.70 25.71 -11.94
N GLU A 210 19.99 24.89 -12.95
CA GLU A 210 20.32 25.37 -14.30
C GLU A 210 19.11 25.30 -15.24
N GLY A 211 18.27 24.27 -15.08
CA GLY A 211 17.22 23.93 -16.07
C GLY A 211 15.87 24.62 -15.82
N VAL A 212 15.66 25.30 -14.69
CA VAL A 212 14.40 25.99 -14.36
C VAL A 212 14.64 27.48 -14.20
N ALA A 213 13.73 28.30 -14.77
CA ALA A 213 13.81 29.76 -14.68
C ALA A 213 13.79 30.24 -13.20
N GLN A 214 14.49 31.33 -12.91
CA GLN A 214 14.72 31.79 -11.55
C GLN A 214 13.41 32.18 -10.82
N ASP A 215 12.44 32.72 -11.56
CA ASP A 215 11.11 33.10 -11.05
C ASP A 215 10.23 31.89 -10.73
N LYS A 216 10.59 30.70 -11.22
CA LYS A 216 9.86 29.45 -10.99
C LYS A 216 10.52 28.51 -9.98
N ARG A 217 11.62 28.92 -9.36
CA ARG A 217 12.35 28.10 -8.39
C ARG A 217 12.74 28.91 -7.17
N ASN A 218 12.86 28.26 -6.03
CA ASN A 218 13.39 28.85 -4.82
C ASN A 218 14.48 27.93 -4.23
N PHE A 219 15.69 28.44 -4.17
CA PHE A 219 16.82 27.78 -3.48
C PHE A 219 17.28 28.69 -2.37
N SER A 220 17.10 28.26 -1.13
CA SER A 220 17.49 28.98 0.05
C SER A 220 18.13 28.05 1.06
N GLY A 221 19.07 28.54 1.81
CA GLY A 221 19.76 27.78 2.84
C GLY A 221 20.43 28.68 3.85
N VAL A 222 20.70 28.14 5.01
CA VAL A 222 21.45 28.80 6.08
C VAL A 222 22.42 27.81 6.73
N THR A 223 23.64 28.28 7.03
CA THR A 223 24.66 27.51 7.76
C THR A 223 24.81 28.06 9.15
N PHE A 224 24.75 27.20 10.16
CA PHE A 224 24.81 27.60 11.58
C PHE A 224 25.41 26.50 12.44
N GLY A 225 26.00 26.93 13.58
CA GLY A 225 26.41 26.02 14.65
C GLY A 225 25.25 25.76 15.61
N ILE A 226 25.13 24.53 16.11
CA ILE A 226 23.97 24.13 16.91
C ILE A 226 24.31 23.03 17.92
N THR A 227 23.61 23.03 19.06
CA THR A 227 23.64 21.96 20.05
C THR A 227 22.69 20.83 19.66
N LYS A 228 22.77 19.67 20.35
CA LYS A 228 21.84 18.55 20.15
C LYS A 228 20.39 18.97 20.41
N ASN A 229 20.10 19.72 21.45
CA ASN A 229 18.75 20.19 21.75
C ASN A 229 18.22 21.12 20.66
N GLY A 230 19.04 22.08 20.20
CA GLY A 230 18.64 22.93 19.09
C GLY A 230 18.42 22.19 17.78
N TYR A 231 19.16 21.08 17.52
CA TYR A 231 18.88 20.21 16.39
C TYR A 231 17.47 19.59 16.47
N ASP A 232 17.09 19.08 17.65
CA ASP A 232 15.77 18.47 17.86
C ASP A 232 14.64 19.50 17.69
N GLU A 233 14.84 20.73 18.15
CA GLU A 233 13.91 21.86 17.94
C GLU A 233 13.74 22.21 16.46
N ILE A 234 14.83 22.30 15.70
CA ILE A 234 14.77 22.56 14.25
C ILE A 234 14.07 21.42 13.49
N VAL A 235 14.32 20.15 13.85
CA VAL A 235 13.63 19.01 13.26
C VAL A 235 12.12 19.14 13.44
N GLN A 236 11.67 19.58 14.62
CA GLN A 236 10.25 19.82 14.88
C GLN A 236 9.70 20.99 14.04
N GLU A 237 10.44 22.11 13.95
CA GLU A 237 10.04 23.26 13.13
C GLU A 237 9.94 22.91 11.64
N ILE A 238 10.87 22.09 11.10
CA ILE A 238 10.80 21.57 9.74
C ILE A 238 9.52 20.72 9.55
N ALA A 239 9.17 19.89 10.52
CA ALA A 239 7.96 19.08 10.48
C ALA A 239 6.68 19.94 10.44
N ASP A 240 6.64 21.01 11.24
CA ASP A 240 5.51 21.92 11.30
C ASP A 240 5.42 22.84 10.06
N CYS A 241 6.57 23.28 9.54
CA CYS A 241 6.63 23.98 8.26
C CYS A 241 6.06 23.13 7.14
N ARG A 242 6.43 21.86 7.05
CA ARG A 242 5.88 20.92 6.05
C ARG A 242 4.37 20.78 6.16
N LYS A 243 3.80 20.70 7.35
CA LYS A 243 2.33 20.66 7.57
C LYS A 243 1.68 21.94 7.04
N ARG A 244 2.25 23.11 7.32
CA ARG A 244 1.74 24.40 6.83
C ARG A 244 1.77 24.47 5.30
N VAL A 245 2.86 24.05 4.66
CA VAL A 245 2.97 24.00 3.19
C VAL A 245 1.92 23.09 2.56
N ILE A 246 1.72 21.90 3.11
CA ILE A 246 0.66 20.97 2.66
C ILE A 246 -0.72 21.61 2.78
N ALA A 247 -0.99 22.33 3.88
CA ALA A 247 -2.26 23.02 4.07
C ALA A 247 -2.48 24.16 3.04
N ILE A 248 -1.41 24.88 2.67
CA ILE A 248 -1.45 25.89 1.62
C ILE A 248 -1.76 25.25 0.25
N ALA A 249 -1.04 24.17 -0.10
CA ALA A 249 -1.25 23.45 -1.36
C ALA A 249 -2.69 22.91 -1.50
N ARG A 250 -3.26 22.41 -0.40
CA ARG A 250 -4.65 21.89 -0.39
C ARG A 250 -5.75 22.96 -0.52
N LYS A 251 -5.46 24.23 -0.23
CA LYS A 251 -6.44 25.30 -0.41
C LYS A 251 -6.68 25.66 -1.87
N ASN A 252 -5.76 25.34 -2.75
CA ASN A 252 -5.85 25.64 -4.17
C ASN A 252 -6.46 24.44 -4.89
N ALA A 253 -7.67 24.59 -5.40
CA ALA A 253 -8.40 23.51 -6.10
C ALA A 253 -7.83 23.22 -7.51
N ALA A 254 -7.19 24.22 -8.14
CA ALA A 254 -6.57 24.08 -9.47
C ALA A 254 -5.06 23.90 -9.32
N THR A 255 -4.50 22.97 -10.11
CA THR A 255 -3.06 22.71 -10.17
C THR A 255 -2.54 23.10 -11.55
N ASP A 256 -1.66 24.11 -11.62
CA ASP A 256 -1.01 24.53 -12.85
C ASP A 256 0.28 23.74 -13.12
N GLU A 257 1.08 23.51 -12.08
CA GLU A 257 2.36 22.79 -12.14
C GLU A 257 2.55 21.95 -10.86
N VAL A 258 3.26 20.85 -10.96
CA VAL A 258 3.64 20.01 -9.80
C VAL A 258 5.00 20.44 -9.29
N TYR A 259 5.07 20.83 -8.03
CA TYR A 259 6.29 21.25 -7.35
C TYR A 259 6.76 20.24 -6.30
N ARG A 260 8.06 20.15 -6.12
CA ARG A 260 8.69 19.44 -5.01
C ARG A 260 9.37 20.41 -4.06
N LEU A 261 9.04 20.33 -2.76
CA LEU A 261 9.80 20.97 -1.69
C LEU A 261 10.73 19.93 -1.04
N ASN A 262 12.04 20.14 -1.15
CA ASN A 262 13.06 19.39 -0.43
C ASN A 262 13.51 20.17 0.82
N MET A 263 13.52 19.51 1.96
CA MET A 263 14.03 20.04 3.21
C MET A 263 15.12 19.10 3.71
N GLN A 264 16.34 19.59 3.84
CA GLN A 264 17.53 18.80 4.21
C GLN A 264 18.27 19.49 5.33
N LEU A 265 18.44 18.80 6.44
CA LEU A 265 19.24 19.23 7.58
C LEU A 265 20.31 18.16 7.85
N PHE A 266 21.57 18.50 7.66
CA PHE A 266 22.68 17.56 7.78
C PHE A 266 23.95 18.26 8.29
N PRO A 267 24.86 17.54 8.99
CA PRO A 267 26.09 18.12 9.48
C PRO A 267 27.12 18.31 8.35
N LEU A 268 27.80 19.44 8.37
CA LEU A 268 28.97 19.74 7.53
C LEU A 268 30.29 19.51 8.24
N THR A 269 30.25 19.21 9.55
CA THR A 269 31.44 18.98 10.39
C THR A 269 31.28 17.69 11.19
N GLN A 270 32.40 17.14 11.61
CA GLN A 270 32.41 16.07 12.61
C GLN A 270 32.21 16.65 14.01
N LYS A 271 31.57 15.86 14.90
CA LYS A 271 31.44 16.24 16.31
C LYS A 271 32.84 16.40 16.91
N GLN A 272 33.13 17.58 17.45
CA GLN A 272 34.34 17.78 18.21
C GLN A 272 34.15 17.25 19.64
N ASP A 273 34.92 16.25 20.02
CA ASP A 273 35.03 15.84 21.41
C ASP A 273 35.88 16.91 22.11
N LEU A 274 35.24 17.96 22.60
CA LEU A 274 35.88 18.90 23.52
C LEU A 274 36.21 18.11 24.79
N LYS A 275 37.46 17.63 24.87
CA LYS A 275 38.02 17.14 26.13
C LYS A 275 37.90 18.29 27.14
N LYS A 276 37.05 18.09 28.15
CA LYS A 276 37.04 18.93 29.34
C LYS A 276 38.34 18.73 30.15
#